data_c9f626522b4b7cbc8e2c1a0c3f10cdbe
#
_entry.id   c9f626522b4b7cbc8e2c1a0c3f10cdbe
#
_cell.length_a   1.000
_cell.length_b   1.000
_cell.length_c   1.000
_cell.angle_alpha   90.00
_cell.angle_beta   90.00
_cell.angle_gamma   90.00
#
_symmetry.space_group_name_H-M   'P 1'
#
loop_
_entity.id
_entity.type
_entity.pdbx_description
1 polymer ?
#
loop_
_entity_poly.entity_id
_entity_poly.type
_entity_poly.pdbx_seq_one_letter_code
_entity_poly.pdbx_strand_id
1 'polypeptide(L)'
;MTARMWDSKSQYNYLQYLFSGKKAYHTPGRSWLFKTGDAFFVKRGACIIEKFFEEPLVILTFFIPDSYLQAFMRENSLLKTSPGFSQQNNDLIIPLHVNDIMSGYIESVMPYFYSENKPPESLLELKFREALMTILTDPDNLNLKAYLQQLSSPEYDPFQQVMEANCLYNLSLEDFAKILNLSLSSFKRHFVSVYKTSPGQWLQTQKLNNAFKLLLNTNKPITDISFESGFENSTHFSHLFKKRFGVSPLNYRKEESSSKIS
;
A
#
# COMPACT_ATOMS: atom_id res chain seq x y z
N MET A 1 21.75 -11.74 13.42
CA MET A 1 20.73 -11.27 12.45
C MET A 1 20.92 -9.79 12.22
N THR A 2 21.34 -9.39 11.05
CA THR A 2 21.47 -7.96 10.69
C THR A 2 20.39 -7.62 9.68
N ALA A 3 19.20 -7.35 10.18
CA ALA A 3 18.15 -6.72 9.39
C ALA A 3 18.25 -5.20 9.55
N ARG A 4 17.94 -4.43 8.51
CA ARG A 4 17.80 -2.98 8.57
C ARG A 4 16.45 -2.56 8.03
N MET A 5 15.86 -1.57 8.68
CA MET A 5 14.60 -0.96 8.29
C MET A 5 14.81 0.38 7.59
N TRP A 6 14.01 0.66 6.57
CA TRP A 6 14.01 1.94 5.86
C TRP A 6 12.58 2.40 5.60
N ASP A 7 12.35 3.67 5.78
CA ASP A 7 11.15 4.32 5.28
C ASP A 7 11.18 4.36 3.74
N SER A 8 10.15 3.81 3.13
CA SER A 8 9.99 3.84 1.68
C SER A 8 8.76 4.67 1.32
N LYS A 9 8.94 5.58 0.37
CA LYS A 9 7.88 6.46 -0.16
C LYS A 9 7.98 6.40 -1.67
N SER A 10 6.99 5.81 -2.31
CA SER A 10 6.96 5.68 -3.76
C SER A 10 5.83 6.49 -4.38
N GLN A 11 6.15 7.25 -5.41
CA GLN A 11 5.18 7.94 -6.26
C GLN A 11 4.64 7.05 -7.40
N TYR A 12 5.21 5.86 -7.57
CA TYR A 12 4.81 4.87 -8.56
C TYR A 12 4.33 3.59 -7.87
N ASN A 13 3.42 2.90 -8.52
CA ASN A 13 3.24 1.48 -8.23
C ASN A 13 4.46 0.71 -8.72
N TYR A 14 4.70 -0.46 -8.16
CA TYR A 14 5.76 -1.31 -8.67
C TYR A 14 5.45 -2.79 -8.49
N LEU A 15 5.87 -3.57 -9.48
CA LEU A 15 5.86 -5.03 -9.46
C LEU A 15 7.25 -5.50 -9.08
N GLN A 16 7.35 -6.45 -8.16
CA GLN A 16 8.63 -7.07 -7.77
C GLN A 16 8.56 -8.59 -7.83
N TYR A 17 9.71 -9.18 -8.22
CA TYR A 17 9.99 -10.61 -8.12
C TYR A 17 11.35 -10.80 -7.45
N LEU A 18 11.44 -11.68 -6.45
CA LEU A 18 12.66 -11.96 -5.70
C LEU A 18 13.38 -13.16 -6.31
N PHE A 19 14.56 -12.92 -6.89
CA PHE A 19 15.45 -13.99 -7.36
C PHE A 19 16.25 -14.64 -6.23
N SER A 20 16.63 -13.85 -5.23
CA SER A 20 17.27 -14.35 -4.02
C SER A 20 17.06 -13.42 -2.85
N GLY A 21 17.18 -13.96 -1.64
CA GLY A 21 17.08 -13.22 -0.40
C GLY A 21 15.69 -13.13 0.17
N LYS A 22 15.58 -12.32 1.23
CA LYS A 22 14.32 -12.05 1.95
C LYS A 22 14.12 -10.56 2.11
N LYS A 23 12.86 -10.15 2.07
CA LYS A 23 12.45 -8.75 2.26
C LYS A 23 11.09 -8.70 2.94
N ALA A 24 10.95 -7.89 3.97
CA ALA A 24 9.65 -7.66 4.59
C ALA A 24 9.17 -6.23 4.34
N TYR A 25 7.86 -6.07 4.34
CA TYR A 25 7.15 -4.81 4.26
C TYR A 25 6.24 -4.69 5.45
N HIS A 26 6.25 -3.52 6.09
CA HIS A 26 5.43 -3.23 7.24
C HIS A 26 4.57 -2.01 6.97
N THR A 27 3.28 -2.16 7.25
CA THR A 27 2.29 -1.10 7.24
C THR A 27 1.61 -1.04 8.62
N PRO A 28 0.90 0.02 8.99
CA PRO A 28 0.08 0.01 10.19
C PRO A 28 -0.89 -1.18 10.19
N GLY A 29 -0.70 -2.10 11.12
CA GLY A 29 -1.58 -3.26 11.31
C GLY A 29 -1.27 -4.51 10.48
N ARG A 30 -0.34 -4.46 9.52
CA ARG A 30 0.03 -5.65 8.73
C ARG A 30 1.47 -5.67 8.28
N SER A 31 2.03 -6.88 8.20
CA SER A 31 3.36 -7.13 7.67
C SER A 31 3.33 -8.28 6.67
N TRP A 32 4.21 -8.20 5.67
CA TRP A 32 4.42 -9.25 4.66
C TRP A 32 5.89 -9.60 4.63
N LEU A 33 6.20 -10.88 4.62
CA LEU A 33 7.54 -11.40 4.40
C LEU A 33 7.56 -12.11 3.06
N PHE A 34 8.45 -11.67 2.17
CA PHE A 34 8.70 -12.27 0.87
C PHE A 34 10.09 -12.89 0.82
N LYS A 35 10.20 -14.00 0.12
CA LYS A 35 11.41 -14.78 -0.04
C LYS A 35 11.67 -15.08 -1.53
N THR A 36 12.76 -15.72 -1.81
CA THR A 36 13.13 -16.21 -3.14
C THR A 36 11.94 -16.92 -3.81
N GLY A 37 11.63 -16.54 -5.03
CA GLY A 37 10.51 -17.06 -5.83
C GLY A 37 9.19 -16.30 -5.67
N ASP A 38 9.07 -15.41 -4.68
CA ASP A 38 7.84 -14.65 -4.48
C ASP A 38 7.76 -13.43 -5.42
N ALA A 39 6.54 -13.17 -5.89
CA ALA A 39 6.17 -11.95 -6.61
C ALA A 39 5.10 -11.16 -5.85
N PHE A 40 5.12 -9.85 -6.00
CA PHE A 40 4.12 -8.99 -5.38
C PHE A 40 4.05 -7.63 -6.07
N PHE A 41 2.89 -7.03 -5.97
CA PHE A 41 2.63 -5.67 -6.44
C PHE A 41 2.51 -4.73 -5.26
N VAL A 42 3.17 -3.58 -5.34
CA VAL A 42 3.12 -2.54 -4.32
C VAL A 42 2.45 -1.31 -4.93
N LYS A 43 1.36 -0.88 -4.33
CA LYS A 43 0.70 0.37 -4.71
C LYS A 43 1.58 1.56 -4.32
N ARG A 44 1.45 2.68 -5.01
CA ARG A 44 2.13 3.91 -4.59
C ARG A 44 1.72 4.30 -3.16
N GLY A 45 2.66 4.78 -2.38
CA GLY A 45 2.44 5.11 -0.97
C GLY A 45 3.69 4.97 -0.14
N ALA A 46 3.50 4.85 1.17
CA ALA A 46 4.56 4.70 2.15
C ALA A 46 4.48 3.36 2.88
N CYS A 47 5.64 2.78 3.15
CA CYS A 47 5.80 1.60 4.00
C CYS A 47 7.18 1.59 4.63
N ILE A 48 7.38 0.77 5.64
CA ILE A 48 8.69 0.43 6.15
C ILE A 48 9.15 -0.84 5.44
N ILE A 49 10.36 -0.81 4.90
CA ILE A 49 11.00 -1.96 4.27
C ILE A 49 12.05 -2.50 5.23
N GLU A 50 12.00 -3.80 5.49
CA GLU A 50 13.03 -4.53 6.21
C GLU A 50 13.77 -5.45 5.24
N LYS A 51 15.10 -5.30 5.17
CA LYS A 51 15.98 -6.15 4.37
C LYS A 51 16.83 -7.01 5.28
N PHE A 52 16.94 -8.27 4.91
CA PHE A 52 17.77 -9.26 5.59
C PHE A 52 19.08 -9.43 4.82
N PHE A 53 20.20 -9.53 5.53
CA PHE A 53 21.54 -9.57 4.91
C PHE A 53 22.22 -10.94 5.10
N GLU A 54 21.45 -11.98 5.38
CA GLU A 54 21.95 -13.36 5.51
C GLU A 54 22.36 -13.92 4.14
N GLU A 55 21.74 -13.45 3.08
CA GLU A 55 22.02 -13.79 1.69
C GLU A 55 21.87 -12.56 0.77
N PRO A 56 22.50 -12.53 -0.42
CA PRO A 56 22.34 -11.45 -1.36
C PRO A 56 20.87 -11.27 -1.78
N LEU A 57 20.38 -10.04 -1.70
CA LEU A 57 19.03 -9.69 -2.12
C LEU A 57 19.06 -9.25 -3.60
N VAL A 58 18.50 -10.10 -4.49
CA VAL A 58 18.37 -9.82 -5.92
C VAL A 58 16.89 -9.72 -6.29
N ILE A 59 16.48 -8.57 -6.82
CA ILE A 59 15.08 -8.26 -7.10
C ILE A 59 14.95 -7.67 -8.50
N LEU A 60 14.02 -8.21 -9.29
CA LEU A 60 13.48 -7.52 -10.47
C LEU A 60 12.40 -6.54 -10.03
N THR A 61 12.48 -5.29 -10.49
CA THR A 61 11.50 -4.26 -10.15
C THR A 61 11.06 -3.51 -11.41
N PHE A 62 9.74 -3.44 -11.63
CA PHE A 62 9.13 -2.58 -12.63
C PHE A 62 8.37 -1.46 -11.93
N PHE A 63 8.78 -0.20 -12.13
CA PHE A 63 8.05 0.97 -11.67
C PHE A 63 6.99 1.37 -12.70
N ILE A 64 5.74 1.54 -12.27
CA ILE A 64 4.60 1.63 -13.17
C ILE A 64 3.74 2.85 -12.82
N PRO A 65 3.64 3.85 -13.70
CA PRO A 65 2.70 4.96 -13.52
C PRO A 65 1.23 4.48 -13.57
N ASP A 66 0.35 5.13 -12.81
CA ASP A 66 -1.10 4.86 -12.88
C ASP A 66 -1.64 4.98 -14.30
N SER A 67 -1.20 5.99 -15.05
CA SER A 67 -1.62 6.23 -16.43
C SER A 67 -1.34 5.06 -17.37
N TYR A 68 -0.22 4.36 -17.17
CA TYR A 68 0.12 3.18 -17.94
C TYR A 68 -0.84 2.03 -17.63
N LEU A 69 -1.08 1.75 -16.34
CA LEU A 69 -2.00 0.69 -15.91
C LEU A 69 -3.43 0.96 -16.39
N GLN A 70 -3.88 2.21 -16.31
CA GLN A 70 -5.19 2.62 -16.82
C GLN A 70 -5.31 2.44 -18.33
N ALA A 71 -4.27 2.81 -19.10
CA ALA A 71 -4.23 2.60 -20.54
C ALA A 71 -4.27 1.10 -20.88
N PHE A 72 -3.43 0.31 -20.22
CA PHE A 72 -3.39 -1.14 -20.39
C PHE A 72 -4.76 -1.79 -20.12
N MET A 73 -5.45 -1.43 -19.05
CA MET A 73 -6.79 -1.98 -18.73
C MET A 73 -7.87 -1.53 -19.70
N ARG A 74 -7.78 -0.33 -20.31
CA ARG A 74 -8.70 0.13 -21.35
C ARG A 74 -8.52 -0.67 -22.64
N GLU A 75 -7.27 -0.93 -23.04
CA GLU A 75 -6.94 -1.70 -24.23
C GLU A 75 -7.33 -3.18 -24.11
N ASN A 76 -7.33 -3.73 -22.90
CA ASN A 76 -7.58 -5.14 -22.61
C ASN A 76 -8.92 -5.34 -21.88
N SER A 77 -10.02 -4.94 -22.52
CA SER A 77 -11.36 -4.98 -21.92
C SER A 77 -11.82 -6.38 -21.46
N LEU A 78 -11.28 -7.44 -22.06
CA LEU A 78 -11.53 -8.84 -21.68
C LEU A 78 -11.01 -9.19 -20.28
N LEU A 79 -10.08 -8.40 -19.73
CA LEU A 79 -9.59 -8.57 -18.36
C LEU A 79 -10.58 -8.06 -17.30
N LYS A 80 -11.70 -7.43 -17.70
CA LYS A 80 -12.71 -6.97 -16.73
C LYS A 80 -13.39 -8.18 -16.09
N THR A 81 -13.43 -8.20 -14.74
CA THR A 81 -14.22 -9.19 -13.99
C THR A 81 -15.70 -8.79 -14.03
N SER A 82 -16.58 -9.79 -13.84
CA SER A 82 -18.02 -9.52 -13.69
C SER A 82 -18.29 -8.58 -12.50
N PRO A 83 -19.32 -7.71 -12.58
CA PRO A 83 -19.75 -6.89 -11.46
C PRO A 83 -20.14 -7.80 -10.28
N GLY A 84 -19.46 -7.68 -9.16
CA GLY A 84 -19.73 -8.48 -7.96
C GLY A 84 -18.49 -8.87 -7.15
N PHE A 85 -17.28 -8.80 -7.73
CA PHE A 85 -16.05 -9.04 -7.00
C PHE A 85 -15.53 -7.71 -6.43
N SER A 86 -16.21 -7.23 -5.38
CA SER A 86 -15.84 -6.03 -4.63
C SER A 86 -15.13 -6.41 -3.34
N GLN A 87 -14.02 -7.13 -3.44
CA GLN A 87 -13.12 -7.20 -2.30
C GLN A 87 -12.22 -5.95 -2.36
N GLN A 88 -12.64 -4.89 -1.68
CA GLN A 88 -11.79 -3.71 -1.45
C GLN A 88 -10.60 -4.13 -0.59
N ASN A 89 -9.59 -4.65 -1.24
CA ASN A 89 -8.30 -4.87 -0.58
C ASN A 89 -7.57 -3.53 -0.51
N ASN A 90 -7.71 -2.85 0.62
CA ASN A 90 -7.02 -1.58 0.89
C ASN A 90 -5.54 -1.76 1.25
N ASP A 91 -5.04 -3.00 1.28
CA ASP A 91 -3.63 -3.27 1.52
C ASP A 91 -2.75 -2.57 0.48
N LEU A 92 -1.65 -2.01 0.95
CA LEU A 92 -0.64 -1.39 0.09
C LEU A 92 0.05 -2.45 -0.78
N ILE A 93 0.17 -3.67 -0.28
CA ILE A 93 0.90 -4.78 -0.90
C ILE A 93 -0.08 -5.87 -1.31
N ILE A 94 0.04 -6.31 -2.54
CA ILE A 94 -0.75 -7.41 -3.11
C ILE A 94 0.22 -8.54 -3.46
N PRO A 95 0.30 -9.62 -2.66
CA PRO A 95 1.01 -10.83 -3.04
C PRO A 95 0.46 -11.40 -4.34
N LEU A 96 1.34 -11.95 -5.17
CA LEU A 96 0.98 -12.54 -6.45
C LEU A 96 1.26 -14.04 -6.45
N HIS A 97 0.38 -14.78 -7.06
CA HIS A 97 0.60 -16.18 -7.35
C HIS A 97 1.61 -16.31 -8.52
N VAL A 98 2.63 -17.14 -8.33
CA VAL A 98 3.65 -17.44 -9.33
C VAL A 98 3.44 -18.87 -9.81
N ASN A 99 2.84 -19.02 -10.98
CA ASN A 99 2.66 -20.31 -11.65
C ASN A 99 3.79 -20.60 -12.65
N ASP A 100 3.73 -21.75 -13.33
CA ASP A 100 4.75 -22.17 -14.30
C ASP A 100 4.87 -21.18 -15.48
N ILE A 101 3.76 -20.56 -15.92
CA ILE A 101 3.78 -19.59 -17.02
C ILE A 101 4.55 -18.33 -16.57
N MET A 102 4.30 -17.85 -15.34
CA MET A 102 5.02 -16.71 -14.79
C MET A 102 6.50 -17.05 -14.60
N SER A 103 6.82 -18.26 -14.15
CA SER A 103 8.20 -18.72 -14.02
C SER A 103 8.93 -18.74 -15.36
N GLY A 104 8.31 -19.27 -16.40
CA GLY A 104 8.84 -19.25 -17.78
C GLY A 104 9.01 -17.81 -18.33
N TYR A 105 8.07 -16.92 -18.01
CA TYR A 105 8.23 -15.50 -18.33
C TYR A 105 9.48 -14.90 -17.66
N ILE A 106 9.67 -15.11 -16.36
CA ILE A 106 10.82 -14.61 -15.61
C ILE A 106 12.13 -15.13 -16.22
N GLU A 107 12.22 -16.41 -16.55
CA GLU A 107 13.39 -16.98 -17.22
C GLU A 107 13.64 -16.33 -18.59
N SER A 108 12.60 -16.01 -19.34
CA SER A 108 12.69 -15.38 -20.67
C SER A 108 13.19 -13.93 -20.62
N VAL A 109 13.03 -13.25 -19.49
CA VAL A 109 13.46 -11.85 -19.31
C VAL A 109 14.91 -11.76 -18.83
N MET A 110 15.40 -12.77 -18.12
CA MET A 110 16.75 -12.77 -17.53
C MET A 110 17.88 -12.46 -18.51
N PRO A 111 17.91 -13.02 -19.74
CA PRO A 111 18.98 -12.72 -20.70
C PRO A 111 19.15 -11.25 -21.02
N TYR A 112 18.09 -10.44 -20.92
CA TYR A 112 18.17 -8.99 -21.20
C TYR A 112 18.99 -8.22 -20.16
N PHE A 113 19.10 -8.75 -18.92
CA PHE A 113 19.90 -8.14 -17.85
C PHE A 113 21.38 -8.49 -17.91
N TYR A 114 21.72 -9.56 -18.63
CA TYR A 114 23.11 -10.01 -18.79
C TYR A 114 23.68 -9.66 -20.17
N SER A 115 22.85 -9.13 -21.08
CA SER A 115 23.31 -8.72 -22.42
C SER A 115 24.14 -7.46 -22.33
N GLU A 116 25.29 -7.43 -23.03
CA GLU A 116 26.11 -6.23 -23.21
C GLU A 116 25.34 -5.15 -24.00
N ASN A 117 24.45 -5.57 -24.90
CA ASN A 117 23.63 -4.69 -25.72
C ASN A 117 22.28 -4.44 -25.03
N LYS A 118 21.98 -3.16 -24.77
CA LYS A 118 20.69 -2.78 -24.26
C LYS A 118 19.58 -3.14 -25.26
N PRO A 119 18.55 -3.92 -24.86
CA PRO A 119 17.45 -4.26 -25.76
C PRO A 119 16.65 -3.00 -26.16
N PRO A 120 16.03 -2.98 -27.35
CA PRO A 120 15.16 -1.89 -27.76
C PRO A 120 14.02 -1.66 -26.77
N GLU A 121 13.64 -0.40 -26.57
CA GLU A 121 12.57 -0.03 -25.63
C GLU A 121 11.23 -0.72 -25.98
N SER A 122 10.92 -0.83 -27.28
CA SER A 122 9.72 -1.53 -27.75
C SER A 122 9.69 -3.01 -27.35
N LEU A 123 10.84 -3.69 -27.30
CA LEU A 123 10.94 -5.07 -26.84
C LEU A 123 10.75 -5.17 -25.33
N LEU A 124 11.30 -4.23 -24.55
CA LEU A 124 11.09 -4.16 -23.11
C LEU A 124 9.61 -3.90 -22.78
N GLU A 125 8.96 -3.04 -23.56
CA GLU A 125 7.53 -2.79 -23.40
C GLU A 125 6.70 -4.04 -23.71
N LEU A 126 6.98 -4.76 -24.79
CA LEU A 126 6.31 -6.04 -25.10
C LEU A 126 6.48 -7.04 -23.97
N LYS A 127 7.68 -7.18 -23.43
CA LYS A 127 7.95 -8.07 -22.30
C LYS A 127 7.21 -7.63 -21.03
N PHE A 128 7.09 -6.35 -20.78
CA PHE A 128 6.34 -5.85 -19.65
C PHE A 128 4.82 -6.07 -19.82
N ARG A 129 4.29 -5.88 -21.03
CA ARG A 129 2.88 -6.20 -21.36
C ARG A 129 2.60 -7.70 -21.19
N GLU A 130 3.52 -8.57 -21.61
CA GLU A 130 3.46 -10.02 -21.38
C GLU A 130 3.35 -10.35 -19.89
N ALA A 131 4.18 -9.71 -19.02
CA ALA A 131 4.11 -9.87 -17.58
C ALA A 131 2.71 -9.54 -17.03
N LEU A 132 2.18 -8.38 -17.39
CA LEU A 132 0.86 -7.95 -16.93
C LEU A 132 -0.24 -8.90 -17.40
N MET A 133 -0.20 -9.36 -18.66
CA MET A 133 -1.17 -10.32 -19.17
C MET A 133 -1.09 -11.65 -18.44
N THR A 134 0.11 -12.18 -18.24
CA THR A 134 0.34 -13.43 -17.50
C THR A 134 -0.22 -13.36 -16.09
N ILE A 135 0.06 -12.27 -15.37
CA ILE A 135 -0.43 -12.07 -14.00
C ILE A 135 -1.96 -11.92 -13.97
N LEU A 136 -2.55 -11.13 -14.87
CA LEU A 136 -3.97 -10.78 -14.83
C LEU A 136 -4.90 -11.86 -15.41
N THR A 137 -4.37 -12.80 -16.16
CA THR A 137 -5.11 -13.98 -16.65
C THR A 137 -5.07 -15.13 -15.63
N ASP A 138 -4.18 -15.11 -14.66
CA ASP A 138 -4.14 -16.08 -13.58
C ASP A 138 -5.34 -15.88 -12.63
N PRO A 139 -6.19 -16.92 -12.42
CA PRO A 139 -7.36 -16.84 -11.55
C PRO A 139 -7.01 -16.60 -10.06
N ASP A 140 -5.78 -16.89 -9.64
CA ASP A 140 -5.34 -16.69 -8.27
C ASP A 140 -4.86 -15.25 -8.00
N ASN A 141 -4.73 -14.42 -9.04
CA ASN A 141 -4.34 -13.02 -8.96
C ASN A 141 -5.53 -12.02 -9.00
N LEU A 142 -6.71 -12.44 -8.54
CA LEU A 142 -7.94 -11.62 -8.57
C LEU A 142 -7.80 -10.31 -7.81
N ASN A 143 -7.01 -10.25 -6.73
CA ASN A 143 -6.80 -9.03 -5.94
C ASN A 143 -6.12 -7.92 -6.75
N LEU A 144 -5.10 -8.24 -7.55
CA LEU A 144 -4.47 -7.26 -8.43
C LEU A 144 -5.42 -6.84 -9.55
N LYS A 145 -6.13 -7.79 -10.14
CA LYS A 145 -7.13 -7.52 -11.18
C LYS A 145 -8.21 -6.55 -10.68
N ALA A 146 -8.76 -6.79 -9.49
CA ALA A 146 -9.76 -5.92 -8.87
C ALA A 146 -9.20 -4.51 -8.61
N TYR A 147 -7.97 -4.40 -8.10
CA TYR A 147 -7.31 -3.11 -7.90
C TYR A 147 -7.14 -2.35 -9.23
N LEU A 148 -6.67 -2.99 -10.30
CA LEU A 148 -6.48 -2.33 -11.59
C LEU A 148 -7.80 -1.92 -12.25
N GLN A 149 -8.87 -2.66 -12.01
CA GLN A 149 -10.22 -2.26 -12.43
C GLN A 149 -10.69 -1.01 -11.69
N GLN A 150 -10.51 -0.97 -10.36
CA GLN A 150 -10.82 0.20 -9.56
C GLN A 150 -9.98 1.40 -10.02
N LEU A 151 -8.67 1.22 -10.21
CA LEU A 151 -7.75 2.25 -10.73
C LEU A 151 -8.20 2.84 -12.07
N SER A 152 -8.89 2.05 -12.89
CA SER A 152 -9.36 2.43 -14.22
C SER A 152 -10.81 2.92 -14.25
N SER A 153 -11.49 2.95 -13.09
CA SER A 153 -12.87 3.43 -13.00
C SER A 153 -12.91 4.98 -13.05
N PRO A 154 -14.00 5.56 -13.57
CA PRO A 154 -14.19 7.02 -13.57
C PRO A 154 -14.23 7.64 -12.17
N GLU A 155 -14.63 6.85 -11.18
CA GLU A 155 -14.76 7.27 -9.77
C GLU A 155 -13.42 7.20 -9.02
N TYR A 156 -12.37 6.67 -9.63
CA TYR A 156 -11.06 6.57 -8.99
C TYR A 156 -10.43 7.95 -8.83
N ASP A 157 -10.29 8.36 -7.59
CA ASP A 157 -9.52 9.57 -7.23
C ASP A 157 -8.17 9.17 -6.62
N PRO A 158 -7.07 9.33 -7.37
CA PRO A 158 -5.74 9.02 -6.89
C PRO A 158 -5.35 9.78 -5.62
N PHE A 159 -5.89 10.99 -5.44
CA PHE A 159 -5.61 11.82 -4.28
C PHE A 159 -6.24 11.22 -3.03
N GLN A 160 -7.53 10.87 -3.09
CA GLN A 160 -8.24 10.25 -1.97
C GLN A 160 -7.61 8.91 -1.60
N GLN A 161 -7.28 8.08 -2.59
CA GLN A 161 -6.65 6.77 -2.35
C GLN A 161 -5.32 6.88 -1.61
N VAL A 162 -4.43 7.80 -2.01
CA VAL A 162 -3.16 8.03 -1.33
C VAL A 162 -3.38 8.54 0.09
N MET A 163 -4.33 9.46 0.28
CA MET A 163 -4.61 10.00 1.60
C MET A 163 -5.15 8.92 2.54
N GLU A 164 -6.13 8.13 2.11
CA GLU A 164 -6.77 7.09 2.91
C GLU A 164 -5.81 5.94 3.23
N ALA A 165 -5.04 5.48 2.23
CA ALA A 165 -4.07 4.39 2.42
C ALA A 165 -2.91 4.77 3.35
N ASN A 166 -2.58 6.06 3.46
CA ASN A 166 -1.39 6.50 4.19
C ASN A 166 -1.68 7.35 5.44
N CYS A 167 -2.95 7.58 5.81
CA CYS A 167 -3.33 8.50 6.90
C CYS A 167 -2.86 8.06 8.29
N LEU A 168 -2.55 6.79 8.50
CA LEU A 168 -2.05 6.24 9.77
C LEU A 168 -0.53 6.28 9.88
N TYR A 169 0.18 6.55 8.77
CA TYR A 169 1.61 6.75 8.80
C TYR A 169 1.98 8.12 9.35
N ASN A 170 3.18 8.21 9.88
CA ASN A 170 3.74 9.48 10.34
C ASN A 170 4.44 10.19 9.19
N LEU A 171 3.67 10.56 8.16
CA LEU A 171 4.14 11.30 7.00
C LEU A 171 3.98 12.80 7.20
N SER A 172 4.97 13.56 6.74
CA SER A 172 4.84 15.01 6.60
C SER A 172 3.91 15.35 5.43
N LEU A 173 3.40 16.59 5.40
CA LEU A 173 2.58 17.05 4.26
C LEU A 173 3.41 17.11 2.96
N GLU A 174 4.71 17.36 3.09
CA GLU A 174 5.68 17.29 1.99
C GLU A 174 5.80 15.87 1.43
N ASP A 175 5.74 14.85 2.28
CA ASP A 175 5.77 13.45 1.85
C ASP A 175 4.51 13.07 1.07
N PHE A 176 3.32 13.46 1.55
CA PHE A 176 2.08 13.28 0.80
C PHE A 176 2.12 14.00 -0.55
N ALA A 177 2.63 15.24 -0.58
CA ALA A 177 2.78 15.99 -1.82
C ALA A 177 3.72 15.27 -2.81
N LYS A 178 4.85 14.74 -2.34
CA LYS A 178 5.80 13.96 -3.15
C LYS A 178 5.18 12.67 -3.71
N ILE A 179 4.48 11.89 -2.88
CA ILE A 179 3.79 10.66 -3.32
C ILE A 179 2.77 10.97 -4.42
N LEU A 180 2.12 12.14 -4.34
CA LEU A 180 1.12 12.61 -5.30
C LEU A 180 1.72 13.36 -6.49
N ASN A 181 3.04 13.56 -6.51
CA ASN A 181 3.75 14.37 -7.52
C ASN A 181 3.20 15.80 -7.61
N LEU A 182 2.95 16.42 -6.46
CA LEU A 182 2.45 17.78 -6.33
C LEU A 182 3.44 18.67 -5.56
N SER A 183 3.39 19.99 -5.82
CA SER A 183 3.98 20.95 -4.88
C SER A 183 3.17 20.99 -3.58
N LEU A 184 3.80 21.32 -2.44
CA LEU A 184 3.12 21.43 -1.15
C LEU A 184 1.92 22.41 -1.19
N SER A 185 2.07 23.52 -1.89
CA SER A 185 0.99 24.53 -2.04
C SER A 185 -0.17 23.98 -2.87
N SER A 186 0.11 23.27 -3.97
CA SER A 186 -0.92 22.60 -4.76
C SER A 186 -1.62 21.51 -3.98
N PHE A 187 -0.85 20.69 -3.23
CA PHE A 187 -1.39 19.68 -2.33
C PHE A 187 -2.39 20.28 -1.32
N LYS A 188 -1.97 21.31 -0.56
CA LYS A 188 -2.83 21.95 0.45
C LYS A 188 -4.12 22.52 -0.16
N ARG A 189 -4.02 23.18 -1.30
CA ARG A 189 -5.18 23.74 -2.01
C ARG A 189 -6.14 22.64 -2.48
N HIS A 190 -5.61 21.59 -3.11
CA HIS A 190 -6.40 20.44 -3.56
C HIS A 190 -7.04 19.72 -2.39
N PHE A 191 -6.29 19.50 -1.29
CA PHE A 191 -6.80 18.85 -0.09
C PHE A 191 -8.05 19.57 0.46
N VAL A 192 -7.97 20.90 0.62
CA VAL A 192 -9.10 21.68 1.13
C VAL A 192 -10.29 21.65 0.15
N SER A 193 -10.03 21.59 -1.16
CA SER A 193 -11.12 21.48 -2.14
C SER A 193 -11.87 20.14 -2.05
N VAL A 194 -11.17 19.04 -1.73
CA VAL A 194 -11.75 17.68 -1.61
C VAL A 194 -12.40 17.48 -0.24
N TYR A 195 -11.64 17.70 0.84
CA TYR A 195 -12.06 17.30 2.20
C TYR A 195 -12.73 18.43 3.01
N LYS A 196 -12.77 19.68 2.52
CA LYS A 196 -13.35 20.85 3.18
C LYS A 196 -12.79 21.14 4.58
N THR A 197 -11.58 20.66 4.86
CA THR A 197 -10.89 20.82 6.15
C THR A 197 -9.38 20.90 5.92
N SER A 198 -8.60 21.23 6.95
CA SER A 198 -7.13 21.22 6.83
C SER A 198 -6.57 19.80 6.86
N PRO A 199 -5.43 19.52 6.17
CA PRO A 199 -4.79 18.20 6.20
C PRO A 199 -4.51 17.70 7.62
N GLY A 200 -3.98 18.56 8.50
CA GLY A 200 -3.65 18.18 9.87
C GLY A 200 -4.87 17.75 10.69
N GLN A 201 -5.98 18.51 10.58
CA GLN A 201 -7.23 18.16 11.26
C GLN A 201 -7.81 16.84 10.74
N TRP A 202 -7.79 16.63 9.44
CA TRP A 202 -8.29 15.41 8.83
C TRP A 202 -7.45 14.19 9.27
N LEU A 203 -6.11 14.28 9.17
CA LEU A 203 -5.20 13.19 9.59
C LEU A 203 -5.39 12.86 11.07
N GLN A 204 -5.48 13.87 11.95
CA GLN A 204 -5.77 13.66 13.37
C GLN A 204 -7.11 12.93 13.58
N THR A 205 -8.12 13.31 12.80
CA THR A 205 -9.44 12.67 12.84
C THR A 205 -9.35 11.20 12.43
N GLN A 206 -8.64 10.86 11.34
CA GLN A 206 -8.48 9.46 10.90
C GLN A 206 -7.73 8.62 11.92
N LYS A 207 -6.65 9.14 12.49
CA LYS A 207 -5.89 8.48 13.57
C LYS A 207 -6.76 8.20 14.79
N LEU A 208 -7.56 9.16 15.24
CA LEU A 208 -8.50 8.98 16.36
C LEU A 208 -9.61 7.98 16.05
N ASN A 209 -10.15 7.99 14.82
CA ASN A 209 -11.15 7.01 14.41
C ASN A 209 -10.58 5.58 14.37
N ASN A 210 -9.34 5.42 13.93
CA ASN A 210 -8.67 4.13 13.94
C ASN A 210 -8.44 3.64 15.38
N ALA A 211 -7.94 4.51 16.26
CA ALA A 211 -7.78 4.18 17.68
C ALA A 211 -9.10 3.75 18.34
N PHE A 212 -10.17 4.44 18.02
CA PHE A 212 -11.50 4.10 18.49
C PHE A 212 -11.91 2.67 18.06
N LYS A 213 -11.72 2.32 16.77
CA LYS A 213 -11.98 0.97 16.27
C LYS A 213 -11.15 -0.10 16.98
N LEU A 214 -9.85 0.18 17.20
CA LEU A 214 -8.95 -0.74 17.90
C LEU A 214 -9.35 -0.94 19.37
N LEU A 215 -9.80 0.12 20.03
CA LEU A 215 -10.31 0.05 21.42
C LEU A 215 -11.53 -0.87 21.56
N LEU A 216 -12.44 -0.84 20.58
CA LEU A 216 -13.66 -1.67 20.57
C LEU A 216 -13.39 -3.13 20.22
N ASN A 217 -12.44 -3.39 19.32
CA ASN A 217 -12.27 -4.70 18.68
C ASN A 217 -11.04 -5.47 19.18
N THR A 218 -10.24 -4.89 20.08
CA THR A 218 -9.03 -5.55 20.58
C THR A 218 -8.80 -5.30 22.07
N ASN A 219 -8.05 -6.20 22.72
CA ASN A 219 -7.60 -6.03 24.10
C ASN A 219 -6.17 -5.45 24.21
N LYS A 220 -5.65 -4.85 23.11
CA LYS A 220 -4.29 -4.28 23.07
C LYS A 220 -4.11 -3.19 24.15
N PRO A 221 -2.91 -3.04 24.72
CA PRO A 221 -2.59 -1.91 25.60
C PRO A 221 -2.92 -0.56 24.93
N ILE A 222 -3.31 0.43 25.73
CA ILE A 222 -3.65 1.77 25.19
C ILE A 222 -2.44 2.41 24.49
N THR A 223 -1.24 2.16 25.01
CA THR A 223 0.01 2.59 24.37
C THR A 223 0.19 2.01 22.98
N ASP A 224 -0.06 0.73 22.80
CA ASP A 224 0.09 0.05 21.50
C ASP A 224 -0.95 0.57 20.50
N ILE A 225 -2.21 0.74 20.95
CA ILE A 225 -3.26 1.36 20.12
C ILE A 225 -2.86 2.77 19.67
N SER A 226 -2.26 3.57 20.57
CA SER A 226 -1.75 4.90 20.26
C SER A 226 -0.76 4.85 19.09
N PHE A 227 0.27 3.99 19.18
CA PHE A 227 1.29 3.86 18.15
C PHE A 227 0.75 3.27 16.85
N GLU A 228 -0.07 2.21 16.91
CA GLU A 228 -0.70 1.61 15.73
C GLU A 228 -1.65 2.57 15.01
N SER A 229 -2.18 3.56 15.73
CA SER A 229 -3.01 4.63 15.16
C SER A 229 -2.19 5.81 14.64
N GLY A 230 -0.86 5.71 14.64
CA GLY A 230 0.04 6.71 14.09
C GLY A 230 0.33 7.90 15.01
N PHE A 231 0.13 7.77 16.32
CA PHE A 231 0.58 8.79 17.29
C PHE A 231 1.99 8.47 17.80
N GLU A 232 2.84 9.48 17.89
CA GLU A 232 4.19 9.34 18.44
C GLU A 232 4.22 9.35 19.98
N ASN A 233 3.17 9.89 20.60
CA ASN A 233 3.09 10.08 22.04
C ASN A 233 1.71 9.70 22.57
N SER A 234 1.67 8.71 23.47
CA SER A 234 0.44 8.18 24.05
C SER A 234 -0.27 9.17 24.99
N THR A 235 0.46 10.10 25.61
CA THR A 235 -0.14 11.15 26.44
C THR A 235 -0.88 12.16 25.56
N HIS A 236 -0.26 12.61 24.48
CA HIS A 236 -0.90 13.50 23.49
C HIS A 236 -2.12 12.82 22.87
N PHE A 237 -2.01 11.55 22.48
CA PHE A 237 -3.15 10.75 22.03
C PHE A 237 -4.29 10.77 23.03
N SER A 238 -4.04 10.44 24.30
CA SER A 238 -5.08 10.36 25.34
C SER A 238 -5.80 11.70 25.55
N HIS A 239 -5.08 12.81 25.48
CA HIS A 239 -5.64 14.15 25.55
C HIS A 239 -6.57 14.44 24.34
N LEU A 240 -6.12 14.15 23.12
CA LEU A 240 -6.91 14.36 21.90
C LEU A 240 -8.12 13.44 21.84
N PHE A 241 -7.98 12.19 22.27
CA PHE A 241 -9.06 11.24 22.34
C PHE A 241 -10.15 11.74 23.33
N LYS A 242 -9.75 12.14 24.54
CA LYS A 242 -10.69 12.72 25.52
C LYS A 242 -11.39 13.97 24.99
N LYS A 243 -10.63 14.86 24.32
CA LYS A 243 -11.22 16.07 23.70
C LYS A 243 -12.29 15.74 22.66
N ARG A 244 -12.11 14.66 21.90
CA ARG A 244 -13.03 14.28 20.80
C ARG A 244 -14.21 13.42 21.29
N PHE A 245 -13.98 12.47 22.21
CA PHE A 245 -14.97 11.48 22.63
C PHE A 245 -15.52 11.70 24.03
N GLY A 246 -15.07 12.74 24.74
CA GLY A 246 -15.54 13.12 26.07
C GLY A 246 -14.85 12.40 27.24
N VAL A 247 -14.37 11.17 27.01
CA VAL A 247 -13.74 10.32 28.03
C VAL A 247 -12.37 9.84 27.60
N SER A 248 -11.52 9.47 28.58
CA SER A 248 -10.19 8.93 28.26
C SER A 248 -10.28 7.56 27.57
N PRO A 249 -9.27 7.13 26.77
CA PRO A 249 -9.28 5.81 26.13
C PRO A 249 -9.48 4.66 27.10
N LEU A 250 -8.86 4.74 28.29
CA LEU A 250 -8.99 3.72 29.34
C LEU A 250 -10.42 3.64 29.92
N ASN A 251 -11.01 4.79 30.20
CA ASN A 251 -12.38 4.85 30.72
C ASN A 251 -13.38 4.38 29.67
N TYR A 252 -13.21 4.79 28.41
CA TYR A 252 -14.04 4.33 27.31
C TYR A 252 -14.07 2.80 27.23
N ARG A 253 -12.89 2.15 27.29
CA ARG A 253 -12.80 0.67 27.29
C ARG A 253 -13.52 0.03 28.47
N LYS A 254 -13.40 0.62 29.67
CA LYS A 254 -14.09 0.09 30.87
C LYS A 254 -15.62 0.17 30.75
N GLU A 255 -16.14 1.29 30.25
CA GLU A 255 -17.58 1.49 30.05
C GLU A 255 -18.17 0.47 29.06
N GLU A 256 -17.47 0.27 27.90
CA GLU A 256 -17.87 -0.71 26.90
C GLU A 256 -17.81 -2.17 27.42
N SER A 257 -16.77 -2.48 28.20
CA SER A 257 -16.66 -3.83 28.83
C SER A 257 -17.77 -4.11 29.82
N SER A 258 -18.23 -3.10 30.53
CA SER A 258 -19.34 -3.21 31.48
C SER A 258 -20.69 -3.34 30.77
N SER A 259 -20.87 -2.68 29.62
CA SER A 259 -22.10 -2.75 28.83
C SER A 259 -22.31 -4.10 28.11
N LYS A 260 -21.26 -4.88 27.91
CA LYS A 260 -21.31 -6.21 27.27
C LYS A 260 -21.61 -7.35 28.24
N ILE A 261 -21.63 -7.09 29.56
CA ILE A 261 -21.86 -8.07 30.64
C ILE A 261 -23.28 -7.94 31.23
N SER A 262 -23.97 -6.88 30.85
CA SER A 262 -25.38 -6.66 31.22
C SER A 262 -26.32 -7.09 30.11
#